data_d5fedced11d78e6439ce761d661219b9
#
_entry.id   d5fedced11d78e6439ce761d661219b9
#
_cell.length_a   1.000
_cell.length_b   1.000
_cell.length_c   1.000
_cell.angle_alpha   90.00
_cell.angle_beta   90.00
_cell.angle_gamma   90.00
#
_symmetry.space_group_name_H-M   'P 1'
#
loop_
_entity.id
_entity.type
_entity.pdbx_description
1 polymer ?
#
loop_
_entity_poly.entity_id
_entity_poly.type
_entity_poly.pdbx_seq_one_letter_code
_entity_poly.pdbx_strand_id
1 'polypeptide(L)'
;GRLMEVGLPMEVLSRIEGKLNDVFDLRTAFSPLMLGEDACLELGLPGTSPENPEPFPFFDTLDFLGLSASEIGEINDIVFGYGTIEGAPGLKEEHLAVFDCATPCGKYGKRSIDWQAHVKMMAAAQPFISGAISKTINMPNNSTIEDVREAYNLSHTLMIKASAIYRDSSKLSQPLMNKLVEDTDLTEEVTED
;
A
#
# COMPACT_ATOMS: atom_id res chain seq x y z
N GLY A 1 -4.01 -7.86 26.08
CA GLY A 1 -2.60 -8.07 26.07
C GLY A 1 -1.80 -6.77 26.10
N ARG A 2 -0.79 -6.67 25.26
CA ARG A 2 0.24 -5.62 25.32
C ARG A 2 -0.30 -4.18 25.18
N LEU A 3 -1.30 -3.93 24.35
CA LEU A 3 -1.92 -2.61 24.23
C LEU A 3 -2.62 -2.13 25.54
N MET A 4 -3.09 -3.06 26.35
CA MET A 4 -3.60 -2.75 27.68
C MET A 4 -2.47 -2.44 28.68
N GLU A 5 -1.31 -3.07 28.52
CA GLU A 5 -0.12 -2.80 29.34
C GLU A 5 0.46 -1.41 29.07
N VAL A 6 0.26 -0.88 27.88
CA VAL A 6 0.65 0.49 27.47
C VAL A 6 -0.36 1.56 27.89
N GLY A 7 -1.44 1.19 28.61
CA GLY A 7 -2.37 2.13 29.23
C GLY A 7 -3.57 2.54 28.37
N LEU A 8 -3.85 1.86 27.26
CA LEU A 8 -5.03 2.13 26.43
C LEU A 8 -6.32 1.71 27.16
N PRO A 9 -7.30 2.61 27.34
CA PRO A 9 -8.59 2.28 27.93
C PRO A 9 -9.35 1.21 27.13
N MET A 10 -10.07 0.34 27.85
CA MET A 10 -10.87 -0.72 27.21
C MET A 10 -11.92 -0.19 26.24
N GLU A 11 -12.48 0.97 26.51
CA GLU A 11 -13.48 1.62 25.66
C GLU A 11 -12.87 2.03 24.30
N VAL A 12 -11.65 2.55 24.32
CA VAL A 12 -10.89 2.91 23.12
C VAL A 12 -10.58 1.65 22.30
N LEU A 13 -10.11 0.57 22.96
CA LEU A 13 -9.84 -0.69 22.29
C LEU A 13 -11.08 -1.30 21.63
N SER A 14 -12.22 -1.32 22.32
CA SER A 14 -13.48 -1.82 21.76
C SER A 14 -13.97 -0.99 20.56
N ARG A 15 -13.74 0.33 20.60
CA ARG A 15 -14.07 1.21 19.47
C ARG A 15 -13.18 0.94 18.26
N ILE A 16 -11.88 0.75 18.48
CA ILE A 16 -10.93 0.39 17.41
C ILE A 16 -11.29 -0.98 16.82
N GLU A 17 -11.54 -1.99 17.68
CA GLU A 17 -11.94 -3.33 17.26
C GLU A 17 -13.16 -3.28 16.32
N GLY A 18 -14.16 -2.47 16.63
CA GLY A 18 -15.32 -2.27 15.77
C GLY A 18 -15.02 -1.63 14.41
N LYS A 19 -13.89 -0.95 14.29
CA LYS A 19 -13.46 -0.26 13.06
C LYS A 19 -12.37 -1.00 12.27
N LEU A 20 -11.83 -2.12 12.78
CA LEU A 20 -10.76 -2.87 12.11
C LEU A 20 -11.14 -3.34 10.70
N ASN A 21 -12.43 -3.59 10.44
CA ASN A 21 -12.91 -3.98 9.11
C ASN A 21 -12.87 -2.84 8.08
N ASP A 22 -12.74 -1.59 8.53
CA ASP A 22 -12.77 -0.40 7.67
C ASP A 22 -11.36 0.14 7.36
N VAL A 23 -10.33 -0.48 7.93
CA VAL A 23 -8.93 -0.08 7.76
C VAL A 23 -8.07 -1.27 7.30
N PHE A 24 -6.90 -0.98 6.73
CA PHE A 24 -6.01 -1.98 6.14
C PHE A 24 -4.67 -2.11 6.87
N ASP A 25 -4.43 -1.29 7.87
CA ASP A 25 -3.22 -1.34 8.70
C ASP A 25 -3.48 -0.79 10.11
N LEU A 26 -2.60 -1.20 11.03
CA LEU A 26 -2.72 -0.89 12.44
C LEU A 26 -2.48 0.60 12.73
N ARG A 27 -1.55 1.26 12.02
CA ARG A 27 -1.28 2.69 12.22
C ARG A 27 -2.49 3.53 11.85
N THR A 28 -3.17 3.18 10.76
CA THR A 28 -4.44 3.83 10.39
C THR A 28 -5.51 3.61 11.45
N ALA A 29 -5.63 2.39 11.99
CA ALA A 29 -6.60 2.08 13.05
C ALA A 29 -6.36 2.90 14.33
N PHE A 30 -5.10 3.19 14.64
CA PHE A 30 -4.66 3.96 15.81
C PHE A 30 -4.31 5.42 15.47
N SER A 31 -4.66 5.90 14.28
CA SER A 31 -4.47 7.31 13.96
C SER A 31 -5.32 8.22 14.87
N PRO A 32 -4.87 9.44 15.14
CA PRO A 32 -5.63 10.39 15.95
C PRO A 32 -7.08 10.60 15.47
N LEU A 33 -7.28 10.59 14.15
CA LEU A 33 -8.61 10.69 13.54
C LEU A 33 -9.54 9.51 13.93
N MET A 34 -8.99 8.31 14.01
CA MET A 34 -9.75 7.11 14.38
C MET A 34 -9.93 6.97 15.89
N LEU A 35 -8.94 7.42 16.67
CA LEU A 35 -9.02 7.45 18.13
C LEU A 35 -10.07 8.45 18.62
N GLY A 36 -10.18 9.61 17.98
CA GLY A 36 -11.05 10.71 18.39
C GLY A 36 -10.45 11.56 19.52
N GLU A 37 -10.98 12.75 19.68
CA GLU A 37 -10.45 13.81 20.57
C GLU A 37 -10.29 13.36 22.02
N ASP A 38 -11.33 12.74 22.60
CA ASP A 38 -11.32 12.29 23.99
C ASP A 38 -10.18 11.30 24.27
N ALA A 39 -10.00 10.31 23.40
CA ALA A 39 -8.93 9.34 23.56
C ALA A 39 -7.54 9.94 23.35
N CYS A 40 -7.41 10.89 22.44
CA CYS A 40 -6.16 11.60 22.21
C CYS A 40 -5.75 12.45 23.43
N LEU A 41 -6.71 13.11 24.08
CA LEU A 41 -6.49 13.86 25.32
C LEU A 41 -6.12 12.93 26.48
N GLU A 42 -6.84 11.82 26.63
CA GLU A 42 -6.59 10.85 27.70
C GLU A 42 -5.21 10.19 27.58
N LEU A 43 -4.78 9.91 26.36
CA LEU A 43 -3.43 9.39 26.06
C LEU A 43 -2.34 10.45 26.15
N GLY A 44 -2.69 11.72 26.24
CA GLY A 44 -1.74 12.83 26.30
C GLY A 44 -0.91 12.96 25.01
N LEU A 45 -1.52 12.76 23.84
CA LEU A 45 -0.81 12.85 22.57
C LEU A 45 -0.26 14.27 22.36
N PRO A 46 0.95 14.42 21.78
CA PRO A 46 1.53 15.73 21.50
C PRO A 46 0.61 16.60 20.64
N GLY A 47 0.47 17.87 21.03
CA GLY A 47 -0.41 18.82 20.36
C GLY A 47 -1.85 18.82 20.87
N THR A 48 -2.23 17.89 21.75
CA THR A 48 -3.54 17.89 22.38
C THR A 48 -3.52 18.69 23.71
N SER A 49 -4.55 19.51 23.92
CA SER A 49 -4.84 20.16 25.18
C SER A 49 -6.35 20.31 25.33
N PRO A 50 -6.89 20.57 26.55
CA PRO A 50 -8.32 20.83 26.70
C PRO A 50 -8.83 22.01 25.86
N GLU A 51 -7.95 22.92 25.47
CA GLU A 51 -8.24 24.08 24.63
C GLU A 51 -8.07 23.82 23.14
N ASN A 52 -7.27 22.78 22.77
CA ASN A 52 -7.04 22.32 21.40
C ASN A 52 -6.96 20.78 21.40
N PRO A 53 -8.10 20.08 21.32
CA PRO A 53 -8.13 18.62 21.40
C PRO A 53 -7.68 17.93 20.11
N GLU A 54 -7.43 18.67 19.02
CA GLU A 54 -7.05 18.11 17.73
C GLU A 54 -5.52 17.83 17.67
N PRO A 55 -5.09 16.56 17.70
CA PRO A 55 -3.68 16.21 17.50
C PRO A 55 -3.28 16.39 16.03
N PHE A 56 -1.98 16.34 15.77
CA PHE A 56 -1.48 16.30 14.40
C PHE A 56 -2.07 15.10 13.65
N PRO A 57 -2.74 15.29 12.49
CA PRO A 57 -3.49 14.22 11.81
C PRO A 57 -2.64 13.03 11.33
N PHE A 58 -1.32 13.20 11.22
CA PHE A 58 -0.38 12.16 10.79
C PHE A 58 0.55 11.68 11.93
N PHE A 59 0.14 11.87 13.17
CA PHE A 59 0.94 11.45 14.32
C PHE A 59 0.91 9.92 14.47
N ASP A 60 2.09 9.29 14.64
CA ASP A 60 2.21 7.86 14.90
C ASP A 60 1.97 7.56 16.38
N THR A 61 0.74 7.23 16.70
CA THR A 61 0.32 6.93 18.07
C THR A 61 0.95 5.65 18.61
N LEU A 62 1.22 4.65 17.74
CA LEU A 62 1.78 3.37 18.18
C LEU A 62 3.25 3.52 18.57
N ASP A 63 4.02 4.31 17.83
CA ASP A 63 5.40 4.65 18.17
C ASP A 63 5.44 5.45 19.48
N PHE A 64 4.56 6.44 19.65
CA PHE A 64 4.42 7.19 20.91
C PHE A 64 4.11 6.29 22.09
N LEU A 65 3.32 5.25 21.92
CA LEU A 65 3.01 4.25 22.94
C LEU A 65 4.16 3.25 23.17
N GLY A 66 5.28 3.41 22.47
CA GLY A 66 6.49 2.63 22.66
C GLY A 66 6.49 1.26 21.94
N LEU A 67 5.64 1.08 20.94
CA LEU A 67 5.72 -0.11 20.08
C LEU A 67 6.79 0.10 19.01
N SER A 68 7.69 -0.85 18.87
CA SER A 68 8.68 -0.84 17.78
C SER A 68 8.04 -1.16 16.43
N ALA A 69 8.66 -0.71 15.35
CA ALA A 69 8.22 -0.99 13.98
C ALA A 69 8.08 -2.51 13.71
N SER A 70 8.97 -3.35 14.29
CA SER A 70 8.89 -4.80 14.18
C SER A 70 7.63 -5.36 14.84
N GLU A 71 7.30 -4.89 16.03
CA GLU A 71 6.10 -5.32 16.77
C GLU A 71 4.82 -4.90 16.07
N ILE A 72 4.79 -3.67 15.57
CA ILE A 72 3.67 -3.16 14.77
C ILE A 72 3.51 -4.04 13.52
N GLY A 73 4.61 -4.39 12.84
CA GLY A 73 4.62 -5.26 11.67
C GLY A 73 4.07 -6.66 11.96
N GLU A 74 4.51 -7.29 13.05
CA GLU A 74 4.02 -8.62 13.46
C GLU A 74 2.53 -8.61 13.82
N ILE A 75 2.06 -7.60 14.54
CA ILE A 75 0.64 -7.44 14.87
C ILE A 75 -0.17 -7.19 13.60
N ASN A 76 0.35 -6.38 12.69
CA ASN A 76 -0.29 -6.09 11.41
C ASN A 76 -0.50 -7.37 10.58
N ASP A 77 0.53 -8.21 10.49
CA ASP A 77 0.48 -9.49 9.78
C ASP A 77 -0.55 -10.47 10.39
N ILE A 78 -0.73 -10.43 11.72
CA ILE A 78 -1.73 -11.26 12.41
C ILE A 78 -3.15 -10.73 12.19
N VAL A 79 -3.34 -9.42 12.27
CA VAL A 79 -4.68 -8.77 12.24
C VAL A 79 -5.20 -8.62 10.81
N PHE A 80 -4.37 -8.15 9.89
CA PHE A 80 -4.75 -7.83 8.51
C PHE A 80 -4.24 -8.85 7.49
N GLY A 81 -3.35 -9.75 7.90
CA GLY A 81 -2.73 -10.74 7.02
C GLY A 81 -1.64 -10.16 6.14
N TYR A 82 -1.12 -10.98 5.24
CA TYR A 82 0.00 -10.61 4.36
C TYR A 82 -0.41 -9.79 3.13
N GLY A 83 -1.69 -9.61 2.89
CA GLY A 83 -2.22 -8.91 1.71
C GLY A 83 -1.91 -9.58 0.37
N THR A 84 -1.39 -10.82 0.40
CA THR A 84 -1.08 -11.63 -0.79
C THR A 84 -1.48 -13.07 -0.58
N ILE A 85 -1.80 -13.76 -1.67
CA ILE A 85 -2.08 -15.20 -1.66
C ILE A 85 -0.79 -16.03 -1.83
N GLU A 86 0.32 -15.39 -2.14
CA GLU A 86 1.62 -16.05 -2.27
C GLU A 86 2.02 -16.67 -0.92
N GLY A 87 2.37 -17.96 -0.93
CA GLY A 87 2.71 -18.70 0.29
C GLY A 87 1.51 -19.15 1.12
N ALA A 88 0.27 -18.97 0.66
CA ALA A 88 -0.92 -19.42 1.37
C ALA A 88 -0.91 -20.96 1.56
N PRO A 89 -1.19 -21.46 2.79
CA PRO A 89 -1.20 -22.89 3.06
C PRO A 89 -2.15 -23.65 2.14
N GLY A 90 -1.65 -24.72 1.50
CA GLY A 90 -2.44 -25.57 0.63
C GLY A 90 -2.64 -25.06 -0.80
N LEU A 91 -2.23 -23.84 -1.11
CA LEU A 91 -2.23 -23.34 -2.49
C LEU A 91 -0.98 -23.82 -3.23
N LYS A 92 -1.18 -24.46 -4.38
CA LYS A 92 -0.08 -24.90 -5.21
C LYS A 92 0.47 -23.76 -6.04
N GLU A 93 1.78 -23.75 -6.24
CA GLU A 93 2.47 -22.71 -7.01
C GLU A 93 1.96 -22.59 -8.46
N GLU A 94 1.61 -23.71 -9.08
CA GLU A 94 1.02 -23.76 -10.43
C GLU A 94 -0.29 -22.99 -10.59
N HIS A 95 -1.00 -22.72 -9.48
CA HIS A 95 -2.27 -21.99 -9.47
C HIS A 95 -2.10 -20.49 -9.22
N LEU A 96 -0.92 -20.03 -8.79
CA LEU A 96 -0.70 -18.62 -8.42
C LEU A 96 -0.96 -17.65 -9.58
N ALA A 97 -0.64 -18.05 -10.80
CA ALA A 97 -0.79 -17.19 -11.99
C ALA A 97 -2.24 -16.71 -12.23
N VAL A 98 -3.25 -17.46 -11.74
CA VAL A 98 -4.66 -17.06 -11.84
C VAL A 98 -4.97 -15.83 -10.99
N PHE A 99 -4.18 -15.61 -9.95
CA PHE A 99 -4.35 -14.53 -8.99
C PHE A 99 -3.41 -13.35 -9.21
N ASP A 100 -2.54 -13.41 -10.24
CA ASP A 100 -1.63 -12.30 -10.54
C ASP A 100 -2.42 -11.04 -10.88
N CYS A 101 -2.10 -9.95 -10.19
CA CYS A 101 -2.66 -8.62 -10.43
C CYS A 101 -1.71 -7.76 -11.28
N ALA A 102 -2.17 -6.56 -11.64
CA ALA A 102 -1.36 -5.62 -12.44
C ALA A 102 -0.11 -5.12 -11.69
N THR A 103 -0.14 -5.14 -10.36
CA THR A 103 0.99 -4.83 -9.46
C THR A 103 1.07 -5.88 -8.37
N PRO A 104 2.24 -6.11 -7.75
CA PRO A 104 2.37 -7.02 -6.63
C PRO A 104 1.43 -6.65 -5.48
N CYS A 105 0.81 -7.64 -4.87
CA CYS A 105 -0.20 -7.46 -3.82
C CYS A 105 0.42 -7.54 -2.42
N GLY A 106 0.02 -6.62 -1.54
CA GLY A 106 0.45 -6.59 -0.16
C GLY A 106 1.94 -6.30 0.04
N LYS A 107 2.39 -6.38 1.28
CA LYS A 107 3.80 -6.13 1.66
C LYS A 107 4.76 -7.19 1.09
N TYR A 108 4.32 -8.42 1.00
CA TYR A 108 5.17 -9.57 0.69
C TYR A 108 5.00 -10.12 -0.73
N GLY A 109 3.98 -9.69 -1.46
CA GLY A 109 3.74 -10.12 -2.83
C GLY A 109 4.85 -9.70 -3.79
N LYS A 110 5.24 -10.62 -4.66
CA LYS A 110 6.29 -10.42 -5.67
C LYS A 110 5.76 -10.60 -7.08
N ARG A 111 4.65 -11.32 -7.22
CA ARG A 111 4.07 -11.66 -8.51
C ARG A 111 3.21 -10.54 -9.03
N SER A 112 3.29 -10.32 -10.33
CA SER A 112 2.41 -9.41 -11.07
C SER A 112 2.30 -9.87 -12.53
N ILE A 113 1.31 -9.36 -13.23
CA ILE A 113 1.19 -9.55 -14.68
C ILE A 113 2.31 -8.78 -15.37
N ASP A 114 3.09 -9.46 -16.22
CA ASP A 114 4.14 -8.82 -17.01
C ASP A 114 3.58 -7.66 -17.85
N TRP A 115 4.33 -6.57 -17.95
CA TRP A 115 3.94 -5.40 -18.74
C TRP A 115 3.73 -5.75 -20.22
N GLN A 116 4.48 -6.70 -20.76
CA GLN A 116 4.32 -7.21 -22.14
C GLN A 116 2.93 -7.83 -22.36
N ALA A 117 2.38 -8.48 -21.33
CA ALA A 117 1.03 -9.07 -21.41
C ALA A 117 -0.05 -8.00 -21.54
N HIS A 118 0.10 -6.87 -20.82
CA HIS A 118 -0.79 -5.71 -20.98
C HIS A 118 -0.78 -5.17 -22.40
N VAL A 119 0.41 -4.99 -22.99
CA VAL A 119 0.58 -4.51 -24.38
C VAL A 119 -0.03 -5.49 -25.38
N LYS A 120 0.26 -6.78 -25.24
CA LYS A 120 -0.27 -7.83 -26.12
C LYS A 120 -1.80 -7.94 -26.06
N MET A 121 -2.39 -7.81 -24.88
CA MET A 121 -3.85 -7.81 -24.70
C MET A 121 -4.49 -6.62 -25.42
N MET A 122 -3.92 -5.42 -25.28
CA MET A 122 -4.38 -4.24 -26.01
C MET A 122 -4.30 -4.43 -27.52
N ALA A 123 -3.16 -4.97 -28.01
CA ALA A 123 -2.95 -5.22 -29.43
C ALA A 123 -3.96 -6.23 -30.00
N ALA A 124 -4.29 -7.27 -29.25
CA ALA A 124 -5.30 -8.27 -29.66
C ALA A 124 -6.70 -7.67 -29.78
N ALA A 125 -7.05 -6.71 -28.93
CA ALA A 125 -8.37 -6.05 -28.94
C ALA A 125 -8.45 -4.87 -29.94
N GLN A 126 -7.35 -4.20 -30.21
CA GLN A 126 -7.31 -2.95 -31.01
C GLN A 126 -7.95 -3.06 -32.42
N PRO A 127 -7.79 -4.17 -33.19
CA PRO A 127 -8.39 -4.28 -34.53
C PRO A 127 -9.93 -4.21 -34.51
N PHE A 128 -10.57 -4.52 -33.40
CA PHE A 128 -12.01 -4.55 -33.25
C PHE A 128 -12.60 -3.26 -32.67
N ILE A 129 -11.73 -2.27 -32.36
CA ILE A 129 -12.10 -1.01 -31.72
C ILE A 129 -11.71 0.15 -32.62
N SER A 130 -12.70 0.96 -33.04
CA SER A 130 -12.47 2.10 -33.93
C SER A 130 -11.68 3.23 -33.25
N GLY A 131 -11.90 3.47 -31.97
CA GLY A 131 -11.13 4.40 -31.15
C GLY A 131 -9.82 3.84 -30.60
N ALA A 132 -9.18 4.56 -29.71
CA ALA A 132 -8.07 4.09 -28.94
C ALA A 132 -8.53 3.38 -27.65
N ILE A 133 -7.69 2.48 -27.12
CA ILE A 133 -7.93 1.80 -25.84
C ILE A 133 -7.22 2.60 -24.75
N SER A 134 -7.99 3.09 -23.77
CA SER A 134 -7.44 3.76 -22.59
C SER A 134 -7.12 2.71 -21.53
N LYS A 135 -5.88 2.22 -21.53
CA LYS A 135 -5.36 1.29 -20.52
C LYS A 135 -3.96 1.69 -20.10
N THR A 136 -3.74 1.70 -18.79
CA THR A 136 -2.41 1.87 -18.22
C THR A 136 -1.64 0.55 -18.27
N ILE A 137 -0.41 0.62 -18.75
CA ILE A 137 0.58 -0.46 -18.67
C ILE A 137 1.31 -0.27 -17.35
N ASN A 138 1.03 -1.15 -16.39
CA ASN A 138 1.70 -1.10 -15.09
C ASN A 138 3.06 -1.78 -15.19
N MET A 139 4.07 -1.12 -14.64
CA MET A 139 5.44 -1.61 -14.58
C MET A 139 5.90 -1.59 -13.11
N PRO A 140 6.63 -2.62 -12.65
CA PRO A 140 7.15 -2.67 -11.29
C PRO A 140 8.19 -1.55 -11.04
N ASN A 141 8.44 -1.24 -9.77
CA ASN A 141 9.38 -0.18 -9.37
C ASN A 141 10.83 -0.41 -9.83
N ASN A 142 11.24 -1.65 -10.02
CA ASN A 142 12.56 -2.03 -10.53
C ASN A 142 12.69 -1.96 -12.06
N SER A 143 11.64 -1.53 -12.78
CA SER A 143 11.69 -1.35 -14.23
C SER A 143 12.68 -0.25 -14.61
N THR A 144 13.51 -0.56 -15.59
CA THR A 144 14.57 0.30 -16.10
C THR A 144 14.06 1.25 -17.19
N ILE A 145 14.90 2.22 -17.58
CA ILE A 145 14.63 3.09 -18.75
C ILE A 145 14.51 2.25 -20.04
N GLU A 146 15.28 1.15 -20.13
CA GLU A 146 15.22 0.26 -21.29
C GLU A 146 13.87 -0.47 -21.36
N ASP A 147 13.34 -0.98 -20.24
CA ASP A 147 12.02 -1.60 -20.19
C ASP A 147 10.93 -0.64 -20.68
N VAL A 148 11.00 0.63 -20.28
CA VAL A 148 10.07 1.67 -20.73
C VAL A 148 10.22 1.91 -22.25
N ARG A 149 11.45 1.96 -22.75
CA ARG A 149 11.73 2.10 -24.20
C ARG A 149 11.16 0.91 -24.97
N GLU A 150 11.38 -0.30 -24.47
CA GLU A 150 10.86 -1.53 -25.08
C GLU A 150 9.32 -1.53 -25.08
N ALA A 151 8.68 -1.08 -24.01
CA ALA A 151 7.22 -0.99 -23.93
C ALA A 151 6.64 -0.06 -25.00
N TYR A 152 7.26 1.11 -25.23
CA TYR A 152 6.86 2.00 -26.34
C TYR A 152 7.14 1.39 -27.71
N ASN A 153 8.30 0.77 -27.90
CA ASN A 153 8.64 0.12 -29.17
C ASN A 153 7.68 -1.04 -29.48
N LEU A 154 7.36 -1.88 -28.49
CA LEU A 154 6.41 -2.97 -28.64
C LEU A 154 5.01 -2.43 -28.97
N SER A 155 4.57 -1.38 -28.28
CA SER A 155 3.28 -0.73 -28.54
C SER A 155 3.20 -0.20 -29.99
N HIS A 156 4.26 0.44 -30.46
CA HIS A 156 4.36 0.93 -31.84
C HIS A 156 4.37 -0.23 -32.86
N THR A 157 5.17 -1.26 -32.63
CA THR A 157 5.28 -2.45 -33.51
C THR A 157 3.93 -3.17 -33.64
N LEU A 158 3.16 -3.23 -32.55
CA LEU A 158 1.85 -3.85 -32.54
C LEU A 158 0.70 -2.89 -32.93
N MET A 159 1.03 -1.71 -33.45
CA MET A 159 0.09 -0.71 -33.96
C MET A 159 -0.97 -0.29 -32.93
N ILE A 160 -0.61 -0.17 -31.68
CA ILE A 160 -1.48 0.36 -30.61
C ILE A 160 -1.60 1.86 -30.79
N LYS A 161 -2.85 2.37 -30.78
CA LYS A 161 -3.15 3.78 -31.06
C LYS A 161 -2.84 4.73 -29.89
N ALA A 162 -2.86 4.23 -28.64
CA ALA A 162 -2.52 4.98 -27.45
C ALA A 162 -1.84 4.10 -26.44
N SER A 163 -0.82 4.61 -25.75
CA SER A 163 -0.07 3.90 -24.72
C SER A 163 0.13 4.83 -23.52
N ALA A 164 -0.20 4.35 -22.33
CA ALA A 164 0.07 5.03 -21.07
C ALA A 164 0.82 4.07 -20.15
N ILE A 165 1.93 4.52 -19.58
CA ILE A 165 2.78 3.73 -18.70
C ILE A 165 2.70 4.31 -17.30
N TYR A 166 2.58 3.44 -16.30
CA TYR A 166 2.69 3.76 -14.90
C TYR A 166 3.73 2.84 -14.25
N ARG A 167 4.86 3.44 -13.85
CA ARG A 167 5.88 2.72 -13.07
C ARG A 167 5.58 2.92 -11.60
N ASP A 168 5.50 1.82 -10.85
CA ASP A 168 5.30 1.85 -9.40
C ASP A 168 6.41 2.67 -8.73
N SER A 169 6.07 3.38 -7.66
CA SER A 169 6.97 4.25 -6.90
C SER A 169 7.62 5.39 -7.71
N SER A 170 6.99 5.80 -8.84
CA SER A 170 7.49 6.93 -9.64
C SER A 170 7.12 8.30 -9.08
N LYS A 171 6.29 8.38 -8.03
CA LYS A 171 5.87 9.59 -7.33
C LYS A 171 5.87 9.37 -5.83
N LEU A 172 6.18 10.41 -5.07
CA LEU A 172 6.18 10.40 -3.60
C LEU A 172 4.79 10.09 -2.99
N SER A 173 3.72 10.49 -3.67
CA SER A 173 2.35 10.17 -3.27
C SER A 173 1.64 9.47 -4.42
N GLN A 174 1.24 8.23 -4.20
CA GLN A 174 0.59 7.40 -5.19
C GLN A 174 -0.81 7.00 -4.71
N PRO A 175 -1.89 7.32 -5.47
CA PRO A 175 -3.26 6.97 -5.07
C PRO A 175 -3.57 5.46 -5.17
N LEU A 176 -2.69 4.67 -5.81
CA LEU A 176 -2.85 3.22 -6.03
C LEU A 176 -1.63 2.48 -5.48
N MET A 177 -1.39 2.56 -4.17
CA MET A 177 -0.37 1.73 -3.53
C MET A 177 -1.00 0.48 -2.94
N ASN A 178 -0.55 -0.68 -3.41
CA ASN A 178 -0.84 -1.97 -2.79
C ASN A 178 0.19 -2.34 -1.70
N LYS A 179 1.22 -1.51 -1.50
CA LYS A 179 2.20 -1.61 -0.43
C LYS A 179 2.07 -0.41 0.49
N LEU A 180 1.94 -0.67 1.77
CA LEU A 180 2.27 0.31 2.79
C LEU A 180 3.78 0.57 2.70
N VAL A 181 4.16 1.79 2.34
CA VAL A 181 5.56 2.20 2.32
C VAL A 181 6.04 2.19 3.76
N GLU A 182 7.03 1.38 4.07
CA GLU A 182 7.79 1.56 5.31
C GLU A 182 8.49 2.91 5.21
N ASP A 183 8.28 3.80 6.20
CA ASP A 183 8.86 5.14 6.30
C ASP A 183 10.41 5.16 6.32
N THR A 184 11.06 4.01 6.27
CA THR A 184 12.51 3.86 6.29
C THR A 184 13.21 4.26 4.99
N ASP A 185 12.51 4.32 3.86
CA ASP A 185 13.14 4.67 2.57
C ASP A 185 13.17 6.18 2.28
N LEU A 186 12.52 7.02 3.10
CA LEU A 186 12.45 8.47 2.87
C LEU A 186 13.57 9.26 3.55
N THR A 187 14.41 8.62 4.38
CA THR A 187 15.44 9.32 5.16
C THR A 187 16.86 9.24 4.58
N GLU A 188 17.10 8.42 3.55
CA GLU A 188 18.44 8.26 2.97
C GLU A 188 18.75 9.14 1.74
N GLU A 189 17.78 9.85 1.14
CA GLU A 189 18.04 10.67 -0.06
C GLU A 189 18.15 12.18 0.18
N VAL A 190 18.23 12.68 1.41
CA VAL A 190 18.35 14.13 1.70
C VAL A 190 19.72 14.52 2.25
N THR A 191 20.74 13.69 2.11
CA THR A 191 22.11 14.09 2.45
C THR A 191 23.06 13.78 1.31
N GLU A 192 23.01 14.57 0.25
CA GLU A 192 24.16 14.89 -0.63
C GLU A 192 23.69 15.92 -1.68
N ASP A 193 23.90 17.21 -1.35
CA ASP A 193 24.59 18.29 -2.10
C ASP A 193 24.34 19.65 -1.43
#